data_580b42fcbccc3544679cb966aac22033
#
_entry.id   580b42fcbccc3544679cb966aac22033
#
_cell.length_a   1.000
_cell.length_b   1.000
_cell.length_c   1.000
_cell.angle_alpha   90.00
_cell.angle_beta   90.00
_cell.angle_gamma   90.00
#
_symmetry.space_group_name_H-M   'P 1'
#
loop_
_entity.id
_entity.type
_entity.pdbx_description
1 polymer ?
#
loop_
_entity_poly.entity_id
_entity_poly.type
_entity_poly.pdbx_seq_one_letter_code
_entity_poly.pdbx_strand_id
1 'polypeptide(L)'
;MSPASTATHLFVYGTLRPGELRWPFLAPFVVDEGHADSVLGTLFDTGLGYPAARFEPDGTTISGRTYGLRHTSLERALAELDRVEGAVRGLYQRVLVITAAGVRAWAYQFGSDPHIVLEPIVGGDWLARA
;
A
#
# COMPACT_ATOMS: atom_id res chain seq x y z
N MET A 1 14.57 -21.24 10.92
CA MET A 1 13.71 -20.13 10.53
C MET A 1 13.23 -20.31 9.11
N SER A 2 11.97 -20.09 8.87
CA SER A 2 11.41 -20.26 7.54
C SER A 2 11.46 -18.96 6.75
N PRO A 3 12.06 -18.95 5.54
CA PRO A 3 11.98 -17.77 4.68
C PRO A 3 10.56 -17.49 4.18
N ALA A 4 9.64 -18.45 4.33
CA ALA A 4 8.25 -18.26 3.94
C ALA A 4 7.52 -17.21 4.76
N SER A 5 8.08 -16.80 5.92
CA SER A 5 7.50 -15.71 6.70
C SER A 5 7.69 -14.34 6.06
N THR A 6 8.60 -14.23 5.08
CA THR A 6 8.88 -12.97 4.38
C THR A 6 8.03 -12.90 3.12
N ALA A 7 7.11 -11.93 3.06
CA ALA A 7 6.31 -11.71 1.87
C ALA A 7 7.16 -11.09 0.76
N THR A 8 6.91 -11.50 -0.47
CA THR A 8 7.62 -11.02 -1.66
C THR A 8 6.72 -10.21 -2.59
N HIS A 9 5.57 -9.79 -2.10
CA HIS A 9 4.59 -9.01 -2.84
C HIS A 9 4.29 -7.72 -2.10
N LEU A 10 3.84 -6.72 -2.85
CA LEU A 10 3.41 -5.44 -2.31
C LEU A 10 2.03 -5.10 -2.86
N PHE A 11 1.10 -4.75 -1.97
CA PHE A 11 -0.20 -4.22 -2.33
C PHE A 11 -0.15 -2.69 -2.26
N VAL A 12 -0.52 -2.02 -3.34
CA VAL A 12 -0.52 -0.56 -3.43
C VAL A 12 -1.93 -0.06 -3.76
N TYR A 13 -2.34 1.02 -3.10
CA TYR A 13 -3.69 1.56 -3.26
C TYR A 13 -3.71 3.07 -3.58
N GLY A 14 -2.55 3.72 -3.60
CA GLY A 14 -2.47 5.16 -3.77
C GLY A 14 -1.33 5.60 -4.68
N THR A 15 -0.47 6.45 -4.18
CA THR A 15 0.55 7.14 -4.98
C THR A 15 1.67 6.24 -5.50
N LEU A 16 1.77 4.99 -5.03
CA LEU A 16 2.69 4.00 -5.59
C LEU A 16 2.11 3.28 -6.81
N ARG A 17 0.86 3.53 -7.20
CA ARG A 17 0.25 2.90 -8.37
C ARG A 17 0.82 3.50 -9.67
N PRO A 18 0.82 2.74 -10.78
CA PRO A 18 1.31 3.26 -12.07
C PRO A 18 0.61 4.56 -12.47
N GLY A 19 1.41 5.52 -12.94
CA GLY A 19 0.91 6.85 -13.31
C GLY A 19 0.80 7.81 -12.14
N GLU A 20 0.97 7.34 -10.91
CA GLU A 20 0.88 8.18 -9.73
C GLU A 20 2.27 8.67 -9.28
N LEU A 21 2.27 9.63 -8.37
CA LEU A 21 3.45 10.40 -7.98
C LEU A 21 4.64 9.55 -7.54
N ARG A 22 4.39 8.46 -6.80
CA ARG A 22 5.46 7.64 -6.23
C ARG A 22 5.73 6.34 -6.97
N TRP A 23 5.03 6.11 -8.07
CA TRP A 23 5.28 4.93 -8.89
C TRP A 23 6.77 4.77 -9.27
N PRO A 24 7.51 5.84 -9.62
CA PRO A 24 8.93 5.71 -9.99
C PRO A 24 9.80 5.09 -8.91
N PHE A 25 9.41 5.18 -7.64
CA PHE A 25 10.16 4.56 -6.55
C PHE A 25 9.91 3.05 -6.46
N LEU A 26 8.78 2.57 -6.93
CA LEU A 26 8.42 1.15 -6.92
C LEU A 26 8.83 0.44 -8.22
N ALA A 27 8.68 1.11 -9.35
CA ALA A 27 8.86 0.50 -10.67
C ALA A 27 10.15 -0.32 -10.83
N PRO A 28 11.33 0.11 -10.31
CA PRO A 28 12.55 -0.65 -10.47
C PRO A 28 12.55 -2.01 -9.77
N PHE A 29 11.65 -2.23 -8.83
CA PHE A 29 11.66 -3.41 -7.96
C PHE A 29 10.60 -4.45 -8.31
N VAL A 30 9.67 -4.15 -9.22
CA VAL A 30 8.61 -5.09 -9.58
C VAL A 30 9.10 -6.07 -10.63
N VAL A 31 8.61 -7.30 -10.57
CA VAL A 31 8.97 -8.37 -11.52
C VAL A 31 7.84 -8.72 -12.48
N ASP A 32 6.66 -8.12 -12.30
CA ASP A 32 5.48 -8.38 -13.11
C ASP A 32 4.68 -7.11 -13.31
N GLU A 33 3.60 -7.22 -14.06
CA GLU A 33 2.69 -6.09 -14.29
C GLU A 33 1.70 -5.92 -13.13
N GLY A 34 1.78 -6.78 -12.13
CA GLY A 34 0.82 -6.81 -11.06
C GLY A 34 -0.56 -7.26 -11.52
N HIS A 35 -1.49 -7.28 -10.60
CA HIS A 35 -2.89 -7.56 -10.90
C HIS A 35 -3.78 -6.73 -10.00
N ALA A 36 -4.97 -6.42 -10.49
CA ALA A 36 -5.98 -5.75 -9.67
C ALA A 36 -6.31 -6.63 -8.48
N ASP A 37 -6.38 -6.03 -7.32
CA ASP A 37 -6.55 -6.77 -6.07
C ASP A 37 -7.23 -5.85 -5.04
N SER A 38 -7.49 -6.36 -3.86
CA SER A 38 -8.09 -5.56 -2.80
C SER A 38 -7.73 -6.13 -1.43
N VAL A 39 -7.91 -5.28 -0.42
CA VAL A 39 -7.72 -5.66 1.00
C VAL A 39 -8.87 -5.04 1.79
N LEU A 40 -9.34 -5.74 2.81
CA LEU A 40 -10.40 -5.22 3.67
C LEU A 40 -9.86 -4.12 4.59
N GLY A 41 -10.62 -3.05 4.72
CA GLY A 41 -10.26 -1.93 5.56
C GLY A 41 -11.09 -0.69 5.26
N THR A 42 -10.56 0.46 5.60
CA THR A 42 -11.16 1.75 5.30
C THR A 42 -10.12 2.66 4.65
N LEU A 43 -10.50 3.25 3.53
CA LEU A 43 -9.66 4.20 2.82
C LEU A 43 -10.14 5.62 3.08
N PHE A 44 -9.21 6.52 3.34
CA PHE A 44 -9.50 7.92 3.65
C PHE A 44 -8.72 8.84 2.72
N ASP A 45 -9.30 10.01 2.48
CA ASP A 45 -8.59 11.13 1.87
C ASP A 45 -8.02 11.99 3.00
N THR A 46 -6.72 12.26 2.94
CA THR A 46 -6.07 13.14 3.93
C THR A 46 -6.26 14.62 3.61
N GLY A 47 -6.73 14.93 2.40
CA GLY A 47 -6.79 16.30 1.92
C GLY A 47 -5.44 16.86 1.47
N LEU A 48 -4.40 16.05 1.48
CA LEU A 48 -3.03 16.48 1.19
C LEU A 48 -2.48 15.87 -0.10
N GLY A 49 -3.35 15.27 -0.92
CA GLY A 49 -2.95 14.69 -2.21
C GLY A 49 -2.56 13.23 -2.14
N TYR A 50 -2.79 12.57 -1.01
CA TYR A 50 -2.53 11.14 -0.86
C TYR A 50 -3.55 10.50 0.06
N PRO A 51 -3.78 9.18 -0.07
CA PRO A 51 -4.74 8.47 0.76
C PRO A 51 -4.11 7.94 2.05
N ALA A 52 -4.97 7.60 2.99
CA ALA A 52 -4.61 6.87 4.20
C ALA A 52 -5.48 5.63 4.29
N ALA A 53 -4.90 4.46 4.52
CA ALA A 53 -5.64 3.22 4.69
C ALA A 53 -5.44 2.66 6.08
N ARG A 54 -6.51 2.05 6.61
CA ARG A 54 -6.44 1.20 7.80
C ARG A 54 -7.00 -0.16 7.41
N PHE A 55 -6.22 -1.19 7.59
CA PHE A 55 -6.62 -2.55 7.21
C PHE A 55 -7.31 -3.22 8.38
N GLU A 56 -8.56 -3.62 8.16
CA GLU A 56 -9.44 -4.15 9.21
C GLU A 56 -10.24 -5.33 8.65
N PRO A 57 -10.32 -6.48 9.36
CA PRO A 57 -11.04 -7.64 8.84
C PRO A 57 -12.52 -7.40 8.60
N ASP A 58 -13.13 -6.46 9.32
CA ASP A 58 -14.54 -6.10 9.20
C ASP A 58 -14.75 -4.81 8.40
N GLY A 59 -13.72 -4.33 7.72
CA GLY A 59 -13.82 -3.16 6.85
C GLY A 59 -14.48 -3.47 5.53
N THR A 60 -14.56 -2.45 4.70
CA THR A 60 -15.00 -2.58 3.32
C THR A 60 -13.82 -2.90 2.41
N THR A 61 -14.02 -2.88 1.10
CA THR A 61 -12.97 -3.19 0.16
C THR A 61 -12.14 -1.96 -0.18
N ILE A 62 -10.83 -2.07 -0.02
CA ILE A 62 -9.87 -1.08 -0.52
C ILE A 62 -9.29 -1.63 -1.81
N SER A 63 -9.57 -0.96 -2.93
CA SER A 63 -9.09 -1.38 -4.25
C SER A 63 -7.67 -0.92 -4.50
N GLY A 64 -6.89 -1.76 -5.14
CA GLY A 64 -5.51 -1.47 -5.46
C GLY A 64 -4.93 -2.45 -6.44
N ARG A 65 -3.63 -2.66 -6.35
CA ARG A 65 -2.90 -3.55 -7.24
C ARG A 65 -1.78 -4.23 -6.47
N THR A 66 -1.58 -5.52 -6.74
CA THR A 66 -0.55 -6.32 -6.09
C THR A 66 0.55 -6.64 -7.09
N TYR A 67 1.81 -6.39 -6.69
CA TYR A 67 3.00 -6.63 -7.49
C TYR A 67 3.91 -7.64 -6.82
N GLY A 68 4.54 -8.50 -7.63
CA GLY A 68 5.70 -9.28 -7.18
C GLY A 68 6.94 -8.40 -7.14
N LEU A 69 7.78 -8.59 -6.13
CA LEU A 69 9.03 -7.87 -5.95
C LEU A 69 10.22 -8.79 -6.27
N ARG A 70 11.30 -8.21 -6.80
CA ARG A 70 12.53 -8.96 -7.07
C ARG A 70 13.11 -9.52 -5.78
N HIS A 71 13.34 -10.83 -5.74
CA HIS A 71 13.89 -11.49 -4.57
C HIS A 71 15.31 -11.01 -4.25
N THR A 72 16.13 -10.79 -5.28
CA THR A 72 17.54 -10.42 -5.10
C THR A 72 17.73 -9.02 -4.52
N SER A 73 16.70 -8.18 -4.57
CA SER A 73 16.75 -6.82 -4.04
C SER A 73 15.61 -6.53 -3.07
N LEU A 74 14.98 -7.57 -2.53
CA LEU A 74 13.80 -7.43 -1.69
C LEU A 74 14.03 -6.53 -0.48
N GLU A 75 15.10 -6.78 0.27
CA GLU A 75 15.41 -5.97 1.45
C GLU A 75 15.67 -4.51 1.09
N ARG A 76 16.39 -4.27 0.00
CA ARG A 76 16.65 -2.91 -0.47
C ARG A 76 15.38 -2.23 -0.94
N ALA A 77 14.52 -2.97 -1.64
CA ALA A 77 13.23 -2.44 -2.08
C ALA A 77 12.37 -2.01 -0.90
N LEU A 78 12.24 -2.87 0.10
CA LEU A 78 11.43 -2.56 1.27
C LEU A 78 12.02 -1.41 2.07
N ALA A 79 13.34 -1.34 2.22
CA ALA A 79 14.00 -0.24 2.91
C ALA A 79 13.76 1.09 2.18
N GLU A 80 13.87 1.09 0.86
CA GLU A 80 13.64 2.31 0.06
C GLU A 80 12.18 2.75 0.13
N LEU A 81 11.25 1.82 0.02
CA LEU A 81 9.82 2.13 0.10
C LEU A 81 9.44 2.62 1.50
N ASP A 82 9.99 2.01 2.54
CA ASP A 82 9.79 2.48 3.92
C ASP A 82 10.24 3.92 4.07
N ARG A 83 11.38 4.26 3.48
CA ARG A 83 11.91 5.62 3.50
C ARG A 83 10.98 6.61 2.76
N VAL A 84 10.53 6.21 1.58
CA VAL A 84 9.63 7.05 0.76
C VAL A 84 8.31 7.30 1.47
N GLU A 85 7.71 6.25 2.03
CA GLU A 85 6.45 6.37 2.75
C GLU A 85 6.64 7.10 4.09
N GLY A 86 7.74 6.86 4.78
CA GLY A 86 8.07 7.57 6.01
C GLY A 86 8.34 9.06 5.78
N ALA A 87 8.86 9.43 4.60
CA ALA A 87 9.07 10.81 4.24
C ALA A 87 7.75 11.59 4.10
N VAL A 88 6.63 10.88 3.94
CA VAL A 88 5.31 11.48 3.99
C VAL A 88 4.89 11.58 5.47
N ARG A 89 5.61 12.37 6.24
CA ARG A 89 5.33 12.73 7.64
C ARG A 89 5.63 11.65 8.69
N GLY A 90 6.22 10.54 8.33
CA GLY A 90 6.51 9.47 9.28
C GLY A 90 5.26 8.81 9.85
N LEU A 91 4.14 8.82 9.13
CA LEU A 91 2.85 8.38 9.62
C LEU A 91 2.45 6.99 9.15
N TYR A 92 3.14 6.46 8.16
CA TYR A 92 2.80 5.16 7.59
C TYR A 92 3.67 4.07 8.19
N GLN A 93 3.05 2.91 8.35
CA GLN A 93 3.72 1.69 8.83
C GLN A 93 3.53 0.61 7.78
N ARG A 94 4.60 -0.12 7.48
CA ARG A 94 4.52 -1.28 6.62
C ARG A 94 3.98 -2.46 7.42
N VAL A 95 2.88 -3.03 6.96
CA VAL A 95 2.22 -4.16 7.62
C VAL A 95 2.00 -5.29 6.62
N LEU A 96 1.79 -6.49 7.13
CA LEU A 96 1.50 -7.66 6.31
C LEU A 96 -0.01 -7.82 6.21
N VAL A 97 -0.51 -8.02 4.99
CA VAL A 97 -1.93 -8.23 4.72
C VAL A 97 -2.12 -9.48 3.88
N ILE A 98 -3.34 -10.00 3.86
CA ILE A 98 -3.77 -11.04 2.93
C ILE A 98 -4.77 -10.38 1.99
N THR A 99 -4.48 -10.39 0.71
CA THR A 99 -5.34 -9.77 -0.29
C THR A 99 -6.53 -10.66 -0.65
N ALA A 100 -7.49 -10.11 -1.38
CA ALA A 100 -8.64 -10.87 -1.86
C ALA A 100 -8.22 -12.04 -2.77
N ALA A 101 -7.11 -11.89 -3.49
CA ALA A 101 -6.54 -12.97 -4.30
C ALA A 101 -5.81 -14.03 -3.47
N GLY A 102 -5.74 -13.88 -2.14
CA GLY A 102 -5.06 -14.82 -1.26
C GLY A 102 -3.55 -14.61 -1.16
N VAL A 103 -3.05 -13.47 -1.61
CA VAL A 103 -1.62 -13.17 -1.61
C VAL A 103 -1.22 -12.53 -0.30
N ARG A 104 -0.14 -13.04 0.32
CA ARG A 104 0.50 -12.36 1.45
C ARG A 104 1.34 -11.23 0.89
N ALA A 105 1.02 -10.02 1.27
CA ALA A 105 1.67 -8.84 0.72
C ALA A 105 1.99 -7.82 1.81
N TRP A 106 3.05 -7.05 1.59
CA TRP A 106 3.31 -5.86 2.36
C TRP A 106 2.39 -4.74 1.88
N ALA A 107 1.96 -3.90 2.79
CA ALA A 107 1.17 -2.72 2.47
C ALA A 107 1.44 -1.64 3.50
N TYR A 108 1.21 -0.40 3.13
CA TYR A 108 1.44 0.73 4.03
C TYR A 108 0.14 1.19 4.64
N GLN A 109 0.08 1.18 5.96
CA GLN A 109 -1.08 1.56 6.74
C GLN A 109 -0.81 2.91 7.41
N PHE A 110 -1.83 3.75 7.43
CA PHE A 110 -1.75 5.02 8.14
C PHE A 110 -1.77 4.78 9.66
N GLY A 111 -0.87 5.46 10.36
CA GLY A 111 -0.85 5.44 11.82
C GLY A 111 -1.85 6.41 12.41
N SER A 112 -1.38 7.56 12.85
CA SER A 112 -2.27 8.61 13.35
C SER A 112 -1.55 9.96 13.29
N ASP A 113 -2.33 11.01 13.04
CA ASP A 113 -1.87 12.39 13.15
C ASP A 113 -3.07 13.25 13.54
N PRO A 114 -3.04 13.87 14.72
CA PRO A 114 -4.17 14.68 15.19
C PRO A 114 -4.41 15.94 14.36
N HIS A 115 -3.47 16.32 13.51
CA HIS A 115 -3.59 17.48 12.63
C HIS A 115 -4.19 17.15 11.25
N ILE A 116 -4.42 15.88 10.97
CA ILE A 116 -5.00 15.45 9.69
C ILE A 116 -6.45 15.01 9.92
N VAL A 117 -7.36 15.63 9.20
CA VAL A 117 -8.77 15.24 9.18
C VAL A 117 -8.95 14.22 8.06
N LEU A 118 -9.37 13.02 8.44
CA LEU A 118 -9.56 11.92 7.49
C LEU A 118 -11.02 11.88 7.02
N GLU A 119 -11.20 11.94 5.71
CA GLU A 119 -12.51 11.82 5.08
C GLU A 119 -12.64 10.44 4.41
N PRO A 120 -13.60 9.61 4.80
CA PRO A 120 -13.77 8.31 4.17
C PRO A 120 -14.01 8.43 2.66
N ILE A 121 -13.33 7.57 1.90
CA ILE A 121 -13.56 7.47 0.45
C ILE A 121 -14.55 6.34 0.24
N VAL A 122 -15.79 6.72 -0.10
CA VAL A 122 -16.84 5.75 -0.42
C VAL A 122 -16.42 5.01 -1.68
N GLY A 123 -16.53 3.68 -1.65
CA GLY A 123 -16.07 2.85 -2.76
C GLY A 123 -14.65 2.32 -2.62
N GLY A 124 -13.82 2.92 -1.76
CA GLY A 124 -12.50 2.39 -1.41
C GLY A 124 -11.46 2.39 -2.53
N ASP A 125 -11.61 3.26 -3.53
CA ASP A 125 -10.64 3.35 -4.63
C ASP A 125 -10.14 4.79 -4.77
N TRP A 126 -8.86 4.98 -4.50
CA TRP A 126 -8.22 6.30 -4.58
C TRP A 126 -8.31 6.90 -5.99
N LEU A 127 -8.14 6.07 -7.03
CA LEU A 127 -8.16 6.55 -8.41
C LEU A 127 -9.57 6.86 -8.92
N ALA A 128 -10.60 6.32 -8.28
CA ALA A 128 -12.00 6.50 -8.67
C ALA A 128 -12.75 7.39 -7.68
N ARG A 129 -12.06 8.11 -6.81
CA ARG A 129 -12.71 8.99 -5.84
C ARG A 129 -13.36 10.19 -6.53
N ALA A 130 -14.46 10.60 -5.96
CA ALA A 130 -15.17 11.77 -6.45
C ALA A 130 -14.41 13.07 -6.12
#